data_e2d9c2d6d8d8d8a0dff30e54205526e6
#
_entry.id   e2d9c2d6d8d8d8a0dff30e54205526e6
#
_cell.length_a   1.000
_cell.length_b   1.000
_cell.length_c   1.000
_cell.angle_alpha   90.00
_cell.angle_beta   90.00
_cell.angle_gamma   90.00
#
_symmetry.space_group_name_H-M   'P 1'
#
loop_
_entity.id
_entity.type
_entity.pdbx_description
1 polymer ?
#
loop_
_entity_poly.entity_id
_entity_poly.type
_entity_poly.pdbx_seq_one_letter_code
_entity_poly.pdbx_strand_id
1 'polypeptide(L)'
;MTNPSPLSPPSDWIMQQVQNWPDGARILDFAAGSGRHCCALDRAFPSRFSFVAIDHDHAALAAIKARCPQIKIWQFDLEDTNIWGFADSGFDIVIVANYLYRPRLDDLFGLVRQGGYIAYETFATGNEAFGRPSNPDFLLQDGELATRLPDDFTILDYFHGRIDQPKPAIIQRLAAKRKAENL
;
A
#
# COMPACT_ATOMS: atom_id res chain seq x y z
N MET A 1 -25.24 -17.14 7.25
CA MET A 1 -24.13 -16.41 6.61
C MET A 1 -23.81 -15.23 7.52
N THR A 2 -22.68 -15.29 8.21
CA THR A 2 -22.23 -14.19 9.09
C THR A 2 -21.81 -13.03 8.18
N ASN A 3 -22.44 -11.86 8.32
CA ASN A 3 -21.96 -10.65 7.67
C ASN A 3 -20.49 -10.41 8.09
N PRO A 4 -19.57 -10.20 7.15
CA PRO A 4 -18.20 -9.91 7.51
C PRO A 4 -18.15 -8.64 8.35
N SER A 5 -17.31 -8.63 9.40
CA SER A 5 -17.11 -7.47 10.26
C SER A 5 -16.87 -6.19 9.44
N PRO A 6 -17.36 -5.03 9.91
CA PRO A 6 -17.14 -3.78 9.20
C PRO A 6 -15.65 -3.52 9.02
N LEU A 7 -15.24 -3.08 7.82
CA LEU A 7 -13.86 -2.67 7.57
C LEU A 7 -13.51 -1.42 8.38
N SER A 8 -12.28 -1.38 8.86
CA SER A 8 -11.70 -0.10 9.31
C SER A 8 -11.73 0.91 8.15
N PRO A 9 -11.89 2.20 8.41
CA PRO A 9 -11.87 3.20 7.35
C PRO A 9 -10.54 3.19 6.61
N PRO A 10 -10.52 3.51 5.31
CA PRO A 10 -9.27 3.70 4.56
C PRO A 10 -8.50 4.89 5.14
N SER A 11 -7.22 4.98 4.82
CA SER A 11 -6.44 6.19 5.10
C SER A 11 -6.95 7.35 4.23
N ASP A 12 -7.37 8.44 4.87
CA ASP A 12 -7.81 9.64 4.16
C ASP A 12 -6.70 10.19 3.26
N TRP A 13 -5.45 10.07 3.70
CA TRP A 13 -4.29 10.50 2.92
C TRP A 13 -4.14 9.68 1.64
N ILE A 14 -4.26 8.34 1.70
CA ILE A 14 -4.22 7.49 0.50
C ILE A 14 -5.38 7.83 -0.43
N MET A 15 -6.59 8.06 0.11
CA MET A 15 -7.74 8.46 -0.69
C MET A 15 -7.53 9.80 -1.40
N GLN A 16 -6.80 10.74 -0.81
CA GLN A 16 -6.45 12.03 -1.42
C GLN A 16 -5.45 11.89 -2.58
N GLN A 17 -4.57 10.87 -2.57
CA GLN A 17 -3.61 10.66 -3.66
C GLN A 17 -4.28 10.36 -5.01
N VAL A 18 -5.52 9.90 -5.01
CA VAL A 18 -6.29 9.53 -6.22
C VAL A 18 -6.38 10.68 -7.24
N GLN A 19 -6.32 11.94 -6.80
CA GLN A 19 -6.32 13.09 -7.70
C GLN A 19 -5.13 13.11 -8.67
N ASN A 20 -4.03 12.46 -8.31
CA ASN A 20 -2.80 12.39 -9.10
C ASN A 20 -2.76 11.16 -10.03
N TRP A 21 -3.73 10.24 -9.92
CA TRP A 21 -3.69 8.95 -10.60
C TRP A 21 -4.45 8.96 -11.93
N PRO A 22 -3.91 8.36 -12.99
CA PRO A 22 -4.56 8.32 -14.30
C PRO A 22 -5.78 7.41 -14.29
N ASP A 23 -6.77 7.75 -15.11
CA ASP A 23 -7.92 6.88 -15.36
C ASP A 23 -7.48 5.57 -16.04
N GLY A 24 -8.18 4.49 -15.76
CA GLY A 24 -7.84 3.16 -16.28
C GLY A 24 -6.67 2.48 -15.57
N ALA A 25 -6.09 3.13 -14.55
CA ALA A 25 -4.93 2.59 -13.85
C ALA A 25 -5.19 1.22 -13.22
N ARG A 26 -4.17 0.36 -13.30
CA ARG A 26 -4.11 -0.92 -12.60
C ARG A 26 -3.42 -0.73 -11.25
N ILE A 27 -4.16 -0.93 -10.19
CA ILE A 27 -3.73 -0.69 -8.80
C ILE A 27 -3.44 -2.01 -8.10
N LEU A 28 -2.28 -2.09 -7.43
CA LEU A 28 -1.95 -3.13 -6.47
C LEU A 28 -2.18 -2.59 -5.06
N ASP A 29 -3.06 -3.24 -4.30
CA ASP A 29 -3.16 -3.10 -2.85
C ASP A 29 -2.26 -4.17 -2.22
N PHE A 30 -1.07 -3.76 -1.79
CA PHE A 30 0.00 -4.64 -1.33
C PHE A 30 -0.12 -4.87 0.18
N ALA A 31 -0.11 -6.13 0.63
CA ALA A 31 -0.47 -6.53 1.99
C ALA A 31 -1.86 -5.97 2.36
N ALA A 32 -2.84 -6.27 1.51
CA ALA A 32 -4.15 -5.62 1.50
C ALA A 32 -5.00 -5.92 2.74
N GLY A 33 -4.67 -6.97 3.50
CA GLY A 33 -5.51 -7.47 4.57
C GLY A 33 -6.94 -7.72 4.09
N SER A 34 -7.92 -7.18 4.79
CA SER A 34 -9.34 -7.31 4.40
C SER A 34 -9.80 -6.31 3.35
N GLY A 35 -8.89 -5.58 2.69
CA GLY A 35 -9.17 -4.72 1.54
C GLY A 35 -9.76 -3.35 1.86
N ARG A 36 -9.36 -2.73 2.98
CA ARG A 36 -9.92 -1.42 3.38
C ARG A 36 -9.69 -0.33 2.33
N HIS A 37 -8.56 -0.37 1.60
CA HIS A 37 -8.25 0.62 0.57
C HIS A 37 -8.83 0.24 -0.79
N CYS A 38 -8.53 -0.95 -1.31
CA CYS A 38 -9.04 -1.35 -2.63
C CYS A 38 -10.57 -1.36 -2.70
N CYS A 39 -11.26 -1.85 -1.66
CA CYS A 39 -12.72 -1.83 -1.64
C CYS A 39 -13.30 -0.41 -1.48
N ALA A 40 -12.64 0.48 -0.75
CA ALA A 40 -13.08 1.86 -0.62
C ALA A 40 -12.90 2.63 -1.93
N LEU A 41 -11.75 2.48 -2.58
CA LEU A 41 -11.45 3.11 -3.86
C LEU A 41 -12.37 2.61 -4.98
N ASP A 42 -12.63 1.31 -5.05
CA ASP A 42 -13.53 0.72 -6.03
C ASP A 42 -14.97 1.28 -5.92
N ARG A 43 -15.46 1.47 -4.67
CA ARG A 43 -16.79 2.07 -4.44
C ARG A 43 -16.83 3.57 -4.71
N ALA A 44 -15.77 4.29 -4.34
CA ALA A 44 -15.72 5.74 -4.51
C ALA A 44 -15.54 6.14 -5.98
N PHE A 45 -14.89 5.29 -6.77
CA PHE A 45 -14.53 5.56 -8.17
C PHE A 45 -14.89 4.35 -9.06
N PRO A 46 -16.19 4.04 -9.24
CA PRO A 46 -16.64 2.87 -9.98
C PRO A 46 -16.08 2.86 -11.41
N SER A 47 -15.52 1.73 -11.82
CA SER A 47 -14.95 1.52 -13.17
C SER A 47 -13.79 2.44 -13.57
N ARG A 48 -13.32 3.30 -12.67
CA ARG A 48 -12.16 4.16 -12.94
C ARG A 48 -10.84 3.40 -12.91
N PHE A 49 -10.75 2.38 -12.05
CA PHE A 49 -9.53 1.61 -11.83
C PHE A 49 -9.79 0.11 -11.90
N SER A 50 -8.73 -0.67 -12.12
CA SER A 50 -8.72 -2.10 -11.91
C SER A 50 -7.82 -2.46 -10.73
N PHE A 51 -8.24 -3.45 -9.91
CA PHE A 51 -7.55 -3.75 -8.66
C PHE A 51 -7.03 -5.18 -8.63
N VAL A 52 -5.84 -5.32 -8.05
CA VAL A 52 -5.30 -6.56 -7.53
C VAL A 52 -5.02 -6.34 -6.04
N ALA A 53 -5.53 -7.21 -5.18
CA ALA A 53 -5.22 -7.25 -3.77
C ALA A 53 -4.36 -8.48 -3.49
N ILE A 54 -3.22 -8.29 -2.82
CA ILE A 54 -2.31 -9.36 -2.47
C ILE A 54 -2.12 -9.42 -0.97
N ASP A 55 -2.21 -10.63 -0.39
CA ASP A 55 -1.94 -10.90 1.02
C ASP A 55 -1.65 -12.39 1.22
N HIS A 56 -1.06 -12.76 2.34
CA HIS A 56 -0.90 -14.17 2.72
C HIS A 56 -2.15 -14.75 3.37
N ASP A 57 -2.99 -13.91 3.99
CA ASP A 57 -4.19 -14.34 4.73
C ASP A 57 -5.35 -14.65 3.77
N HIS A 58 -5.60 -15.94 3.57
CA HIS A 58 -6.71 -16.44 2.76
C HIS A 58 -8.08 -15.92 3.21
N ALA A 59 -8.33 -15.82 4.53
CA ALA A 59 -9.62 -15.37 5.05
C ALA A 59 -9.84 -13.88 4.78
N ALA A 60 -8.79 -13.07 4.91
CA ALA A 60 -8.81 -11.65 4.57
C ALA A 60 -9.12 -11.45 3.07
N LEU A 61 -8.44 -12.19 2.20
CA LEU A 61 -8.69 -12.15 0.74
C LEU A 61 -10.10 -12.63 0.36
N ALA A 62 -10.60 -13.69 1.00
CA ALA A 62 -11.98 -14.16 0.80
C ALA A 62 -13.01 -13.09 1.19
N ALA A 63 -12.72 -12.31 2.25
CA ALA A 63 -13.57 -11.19 2.65
C ALA A 63 -13.56 -10.05 1.62
N ILE A 64 -12.44 -9.77 0.95
CA ILE A 64 -12.39 -8.84 -0.19
C ILE A 64 -13.31 -9.35 -1.30
N LYS A 65 -13.16 -10.59 -1.69
CA LYS A 65 -13.93 -11.20 -2.79
C LYS A 65 -15.43 -11.19 -2.54
N ALA A 66 -15.83 -11.39 -1.30
CA ALA A 66 -17.25 -11.32 -0.91
C ALA A 66 -17.84 -9.90 -0.99
N ARG A 67 -17.02 -8.85 -0.72
CA ARG A 67 -17.45 -7.45 -0.72
C ARG A 67 -17.35 -6.77 -2.08
N CYS A 68 -16.30 -7.11 -2.83
CA CYS A 68 -15.92 -6.49 -4.09
C CYS A 68 -15.50 -7.59 -5.09
N PRO A 69 -16.48 -8.34 -5.69
CA PRO A 69 -16.21 -9.52 -6.51
C PRO A 69 -15.32 -9.27 -7.73
N GLN A 70 -15.27 -8.03 -8.23
CA GLN A 70 -14.47 -7.61 -9.38
C GLN A 70 -12.98 -7.47 -9.06
N ILE A 71 -12.61 -7.28 -7.79
CA ILE A 71 -11.21 -7.19 -7.37
C ILE A 71 -10.54 -8.55 -7.56
N LYS A 72 -9.42 -8.58 -8.27
CA LYS A 72 -8.57 -9.77 -8.35
C LYS A 72 -7.84 -9.96 -7.03
N ILE A 73 -7.82 -11.18 -6.54
CA ILE A 73 -7.08 -11.53 -5.32
C ILE A 73 -5.93 -12.48 -5.67
N TRP A 74 -4.77 -12.25 -5.05
CA TRP A 74 -3.61 -13.12 -5.12
C TRP A 74 -3.20 -13.49 -3.70
N GLN A 75 -3.16 -14.78 -3.42
CA GLN A 75 -2.63 -15.27 -2.14
C GLN A 75 -1.15 -15.54 -2.30
N PHE A 76 -0.33 -14.82 -1.55
CA PHE A 76 1.12 -14.94 -1.61
C PHE A 76 1.76 -14.51 -0.30
N ASP A 77 2.81 -15.24 0.13
CA ASP A 77 3.65 -14.81 1.24
C ASP A 77 4.67 -13.79 0.73
N LEU A 78 4.46 -12.53 1.12
CA LEU A 78 5.29 -11.40 0.69
C LEU A 78 6.67 -11.36 1.35
N GLU A 79 6.88 -12.18 2.38
CA GLU A 79 8.15 -12.32 3.09
C GLU A 79 8.94 -13.55 2.63
N ASP A 80 8.38 -14.35 1.71
CA ASP A 80 9.09 -15.46 1.08
C ASP A 80 10.33 -14.94 0.34
N THR A 81 11.44 -15.65 0.48
CA THR A 81 12.72 -15.31 -0.15
C THR A 81 12.79 -15.63 -1.64
N ASN A 82 11.81 -16.37 -2.16
CA ASN A 82 11.71 -16.67 -3.60
C ASN A 82 11.36 -15.41 -4.40
N ILE A 83 11.70 -15.42 -5.69
CA ILE A 83 11.30 -14.35 -6.62
C ILE A 83 9.77 -14.29 -6.65
N TRP A 84 9.22 -13.09 -6.49
CA TRP A 84 7.79 -12.89 -6.66
C TRP A 84 7.37 -13.13 -8.10
N GLY A 85 6.62 -14.21 -8.35
CA GLY A 85 6.19 -14.59 -9.70
C GLY A 85 5.26 -13.58 -10.38
N PHE A 86 4.87 -12.52 -9.67
CA PHE A 86 4.07 -11.41 -10.17
C PHE A 86 4.87 -10.11 -10.39
N ALA A 87 6.20 -10.11 -10.11
CA ALA A 87 7.03 -8.91 -10.18
C ALA A 87 7.06 -8.28 -11.59
N ASP A 88 7.03 -9.09 -12.63
CA ASP A 88 7.01 -8.63 -14.03
C ASP A 88 5.66 -8.01 -14.45
N SER A 89 4.67 -8.02 -13.56
CA SER A 89 3.33 -7.55 -13.90
C SER A 89 3.21 -6.04 -14.06
N GLY A 90 4.12 -5.26 -13.49
CA GLY A 90 4.14 -3.79 -13.50
C GLY A 90 2.78 -3.15 -13.18
N PHE A 91 2.70 -2.36 -12.14
CA PHE A 91 1.45 -1.69 -11.76
C PHE A 91 1.56 -0.20 -12.00
N ASP A 92 0.44 0.41 -12.42
CA ASP A 92 0.35 1.86 -12.54
C ASP A 92 0.47 2.52 -11.17
N ILE A 93 -0.11 1.87 -10.16
CA ILE A 93 -0.15 2.37 -8.79
C ILE A 93 0.06 1.20 -7.83
N VAL A 94 0.93 1.41 -6.85
CA VAL A 94 1.12 0.49 -5.72
C VAL A 94 0.71 1.22 -4.44
N ILE A 95 -0.21 0.64 -3.68
CA ILE A 95 -0.64 1.11 -2.36
C ILE A 95 -0.05 0.18 -1.31
N VAL A 96 0.59 0.73 -0.29
CA VAL A 96 1.10 0.00 0.86
C VAL A 96 0.65 0.69 2.14
N ALA A 97 -0.02 -0.04 3.02
CA ALA A 97 -0.47 0.53 4.28
C ALA A 97 -0.27 -0.43 5.45
N ASN A 98 0.38 0.06 6.50
CA ASN A 98 0.66 -0.69 7.74
C ASN A 98 1.45 -1.99 7.50
N TYR A 99 2.36 -1.99 6.55
CA TYR A 99 3.24 -3.10 6.22
C TYR A 99 4.68 -2.61 6.12
N LEU A 100 5.62 -3.38 6.64
CA LEU A 100 7.06 -3.14 6.51
C LEU A 100 7.81 -4.48 6.54
N TYR A 101 8.50 -4.79 5.46
CA TYR A 101 9.47 -5.88 5.41
C TYR A 101 10.71 -5.40 4.65
N ARG A 102 11.71 -4.97 5.39
CA ARG A 102 12.92 -4.30 4.85
C ARG A 102 13.68 -5.11 3.82
N PRO A 103 13.82 -6.45 3.95
CA PRO A 103 14.58 -7.24 2.97
C PRO A 103 14.04 -7.16 1.54
N ARG A 104 12.76 -6.79 1.36
CA ARG A 104 12.08 -6.77 0.07
C ARG A 104 11.58 -5.38 -0.36
N LEU A 105 12.06 -4.30 0.27
CA LEU A 105 11.64 -2.94 -0.10
C LEU A 105 12.00 -2.58 -1.54
N ASP A 106 13.19 -2.98 -2.01
CA ASP A 106 13.63 -2.69 -3.37
C ASP A 106 12.76 -3.43 -4.41
N ASP A 107 12.42 -4.70 -4.12
CA ASP A 107 11.47 -5.48 -4.93
C ASP A 107 10.09 -4.83 -4.98
N LEU A 108 9.61 -4.31 -3.83
CA LEU A 108 8.33 -3.62 -3.74
C LEU A 108 8.31 -2.36 -4.61
N PHE A 109 9.35 -1.53 -4.54
CA PHE A 109 9.45 -0.36 -5.42
C PHE A 109 9.53 -0.77 -6.90
N GLY A 110 10.16 -1.91 -7.20
CA GLY A 110 10.23 -2.49 -8.54
C GLY A 110 8.87 -2.85 -9.15
N LEU A 111 7.82 -3.06 -8.33
CA LEU A 111 6.46 -3.35 -8.82
C LEU A 111 5.79 -2.15 -9.50
N VAL A 112 6.25 -0.93 -9.22
CA VAL A 112 5.74 0.28 -9.86
C VAL A 112 6.33 0.39 -11.26
N ARG A 113 5.50 0.41 -12.30
CA ARG A 113 5.98 0.59 -13.68
C ARG A 113 6.58 1.99 -13.91
N GLN A 114 7.31 2.15 -14.98
CA GLN A 114 7.78 3.47 -15.45
C GLN A 114 6.59 4.43 -15.62
N GLY A 115 6.71 5.64 -15.07
CA GLY A 115 5.62 6.62 -15.03
C GLY A 115 4.53 6.36 -14.00
N GLY A 116 4.60 5.24 -13.27
CA GLY A 116 3.63 4.86 -12.25
C GLY A 116 3.85 5.55 -10.91
N TYR A 117 2.98 5.26 -9.94
CA TYR A 117 2.92 5.91 -8.64
C TYR A 117 2.98 4.90 -7.50
N ILE A 118 3.51 5.32 -6.36
CA ILE A 118 3.41 4.60 -5.09
C ILE A 118 2.81 5.52 -4.02
N ALA A 119 1.90 4.97 -3.20
CA ALA A 119 1.42 5.60 -1.98
C ALA A 119 1.70 4.63 -0.82
N TYR A 120 2.66 4.99 0.02
CA TYR A 120 3.13 4.15 1.12
C TYR A 120 2.94 4.88 2.46
N GLU A 121 2.20 4.26 3.37
CA GLU A 121 1.98 4.75 4.74
C GLU A 121 2.21 3.62 5.73
N THR A 122 3.12 3.78 6.70
CA THR A 122 3.26 2.81 7.79
C THR A 122 3.84 3.48 9.04
N PHE A 123 3.90 2.70 10.12
CA PHE A 123 4.34 3.16 11.42
C PHE A 123 5.85 3.44 11.47
N ALA A 124 6.25 4.37 12.32
CA ALA A 124 7.63 4.76 12.53
C ALA A 124 8.02 4.74 14.02
N THR A 125 9.30 4.81 14.29
CA THR A 125 9.87 4.88 15.63
C THR A 125 9.19 5.98 16.45
N GLY A 126 8.86 5.67 17.70
CA GLY A 126 8.03 6.50 18.58
C GLY A 126 6.57 6.03 18.65
N ASN A 127 6.11 5.19 17.70
CA ASN A 127 4.75 4.64 17.73
C ASN A 127 4.53 3.70 18.92
N GLU A 128 5.57 3.07 19.44
CA GLU A 128 5.50 2.19 20.62
C GLU A 128 4.90 2.89 21.85
N ALA A 129 4.99 4.20 21.94
CA ALA A 129 4.34 5.00 22.98
C ALA A 129 2.80 5.06 22.86
N PHE A 130 2.26 4.76 21.66
CA PHE A 130 0.83 4.81 21.35
C PHE A 130 0.19 3.41 21.20
N GLY A 131 1.01 2.34 21.22
CA GLY A 131 0.54 0.96 21.14
C GLY A 131 1.24 0.12 20.09
N ARG A 132 0.48 -0.73 19.42
CA ARG A 132 1.03 -1.62 18.38
C ARG A 132 0.97 -1.00 16.99
N PRO A 133 1.97 -1.31 16.11
CA PRO A 133 3.16 -2.11 16.37
C PRO A 133 4.14 -1.39 17.30
N SER A 134 4.83 -2.17 18.13
CA SER A 134 5.87 -1.69 19.06
C SER A 134 7.22 -2.38 18.84
N ASN A 135 7.25 -3.45 18.01
CA ASN A 135 8.50 -4.08 17.61
C ASN A 135 9.24 -3.18 16.62
N PRO A 136 10.51 -2.82 16.88
CA PRO A 136 11.33 -1.99 15.99
C PRO A 136 11.42 -2.48 14.54
N ASP A 137 11.32 -3.79 14.30
CA ASP A 137 11.36 -4.37 12.97
C ASP A 137 10.19 -3.90 12.09
N PHE A 138 9.08 -3.51 12.70
CA PHE A 138 7.87 -2.99 12.03
C PHE A 138 7.74 -1.47 12.12
N LEU A 139 8.78 -0.77 12.60
CA LEU A 139 8.80 0.69 12.73
C LEU A 139 9.90 1.27 11.85
N LEU A 140 9.52 2.16 10.93
CA LEU A 140 10.47 2.88 10.09
C LEU A 140 11.37 3.78 10.96
N GLN A 141 12.65 3.81 10.65
CA GLN A 141 13.58 4.79 11.20
C GLN A 141 13.31 6.18 10.63
N ASP A 142 13.87 7.20 11.25
CA ASP A 142 13.71 8.58 10.78
C ASP A 142 14.13 8.74 9.31
N GLY A 143 13.21 9.23 8.48
CA GLY A 143 13.45 9.44 7.05
C GLY A 143 13.60 8.17 6.20
N GLU A 144 13.40 6.97 6.76
CA GLU A 144 13.75 5.71 6.09
C GLU A 144 13.03 5.53 4.74
N LEU A 145 11.73 5.85 4.63
CA LEU A 145 11.04 5.72 3.36
C LEU A 145 11.63 6.60 2.26
N ALA A 146 12.00 7.83 2.60
CA ALA A 146 12.57 8.75 1.63
C ALA A 146 13.99 8.36 1.21
N THR A 147 14.80 7.86 2.17
CA THR A 147 16.19 7.46 1.89
C THR A 147 16.32 6.11 1.18
N ARG A 148 15.31 5.24 1.31
CA ARG A 148 15.25 3.93 0.64
C ARG A 148 14.60 3.99 -0.74
N LEU A 149 13.97 5.12 -1.08
CA LEU A 149 13.34 5.29 -2.39
C LEU A 149 14.41 5.30 -3.49
N PRO A 150 14.28 4.48 -4.56
CA PRO A 150 15.23 4.48 -5.67
C PRO A 150 15.32 5.84 -6.39
N ASP A 151 16.50 6.14 -6.95
CA ASP A 151 16.81 7.43 -7.61
C ASP A 151 15.92 7.73 -8.83
N ASP A 152 15.31 6.70 -9.41
CA ASP A 152 14.37 6.83 -10.53
C ASP A 152 12.95 7.23 -10.11
N PHE A 153 12.74 7.55 -8.83
CA PHE A 153 11.51 8.13 -8.34
C PHE A 153 11.65 9.63 -8.04
N THR A 154 10.52 10.33 -8.09
CA THR A 154 10.37 11.70 -7.64
C THR A 154 9.35 11.73 -6.52
N ILE A 155 9.72 12.23 -5.33
CA ILE A 155 8.81 12.40 -4.20
C ILE A 155 7.81 13.51 -4.53
N LEU A 156 6.52 13.21 -4.38
CA LEU A 156 5.42 14.15 -4.59
C LEU A 156 4.88 14.68 -3.26
N ASP A 157 4.87 13.83 -2.23
CA ASP A 157 4.44 14.16 -0.88
C ASP A 157 5.19 13.28 0.12
N TYR A 158 5.59 13.87 1.24
CA TYR A 158 6.27 13.15 2.32
C TYR A 158 5.89 13.74 3.67
N PHE A 159 5.61 12.86 4.62
CA PHE A 159 5.36 13.24 6.00
C PHE A 159 6.00 12.22 6.94
N HIS A 160 6.61 12.72 8.01
CA HIS A 160 7.04 11.93 9.16
C HIS A 160 6.62 12.64 10.44
N GLY A 161 5.86 11.97 11.29
CA GLY A 161 5.43 12.59 12.53
C GLY A 161 4.20 11.96 13.14
N ARG A 162 3.67 12.66 14.15
CA ARG A 162 2.47 12.25 14.87
C ARG A 162 1.21 12.58 14.05
N ILE A 163 0.30 11.62 14.03
CA ILE A 163 -1.10 11.82 13.66
C ILE A 163 -1.99 11.57 14.87
N ASP A 164 -3.17 12.19 14.92
CA ASP A 164 -4.16 11.97 15.97
C ASP A 164 -5.38 11.17 15.48
N GLN A 165 -5.59 11.10 14.17
CA GLN A 165 -6.70 10.37 13.56
C GLN A 165 -6.19 9.27 12.60
N PRO A 166 -6.86 8.12 12.53
CA PRO A 166 -8.04 7.67 13.31
C PRO A 166 -7.75 7.37 14.77
N LYS A 167 -6.48 7.27 15.14
CA LYS A 167 -5.95 7.14 16.51
C LYS A 167 -4.55 7.72 16.57
N PRO A 168 -4.06 8.17 17.73
CA PRO A 168 -2.69 8.65 17.86
C PRO A 168 -1.67 7.61 17.42
N ALA A 169 -0.73 8.02 16.56
CA ALA A 169 0.35 7.17 16.06
C ALA A 169 1.52 8.04 15.55
N ILE A 170 2.72 7.45 15.46
CA ILE A 170 3.84 8.01 14.70
C ILE A 170 3.96 7.21 13.39
N ILE A 171 3.95 7.91 12.27
CA ILE A 171 3.96 7.31 10.95
C ILE A 171 4.92 8.02 10.00
N GLN A 172 5.28 7.33 8.91
CA GLN A 172 5.76 7.97 7.69
C GLN A 172 4.77 7.73 6.55
N ARG A 173 4.64 8.74 5.69
CA ARG A 173 3.88 8.74 4.44
C ARG A 173 4.79 9.17 3.32
N LEU A 174 4.70 8.48 2.20
CA LEU A 174 5.43 8.83 1.00
C LEU A 174 4.53 8.56 -0.21
N ALA A 175 4.27 9.62 -0.99
CA ALA A 175 3.76 9.50 -2.34
C ALA A 175 4.87 9.84 -3.31
N ALA A 176 5.13 8.96 -4.27
CA ALA A 176 6.18 9.17 -5.27
C ALA A 176 5.74 8.70 -6.65
N LYS A 177 6.37 9.26 -7.67
CA LYS A 177 6.18 8.88 -9.06
C LYS A 177 7.48 8.35 -9.63
N ARG A 178 7.45 7.18 -10.25
CA ARG A 178 8.58 6.65 -10.99
C ARG A 178 8.76 7.42 -12.29
N LYS A 179 9.97 7.82 -12.61
CA LYS A 179 10.28 8.53 -13.86
C LYS A 179 9.89 7.67 -15.05
N ALA A 180 9.40 8.28 -16.12
CA ALA A 180 9.20 7.57 -17.38
C ALA A 180 10.56 7.30 -18.04
N GLU A 181 10.64 6.26 -18.88
CA GLU A 181 11.80 6.11 -19.75
C GLU A 181 11.94 7.34 -20.65
N ASN A 182 13.12 7.91 -20.69
CA ASN A 182 13.42 8.92 -21.70
C ASN A 182 13.52 8.18 -23.04
N LEU A 183 12.53 8.40 -23.91
CA LEU A 183 12.55 7.96 -25.29
C LEU A 183 13.64 8.73 -26.06
#